data_62347e606177d398cc248ca78ab82b7d
#
_entry.id   62347e606177d398cc248ca78ab82b7d
#
_cell.length_a   1.000
_cell.length_b   1.000
_cell.length_c   1.000
_cell.angle_alpha   90.00
_cell.angle_beta   90.00
_cell.angle_gamma   90.00
#
_symmetry.space_group_name_H-M   'P 1'
#
loop_
_entity.id
_entity.type
_entity.pdbx_description
1 polymer ?
#
loop_
_entity_poly.entity_id
_entity_poly.type
_entity_poly.pdbx_seq_one_letter_code
_entity_poly.pdbx_strand_id
1 'polypeptide(L)' 'MAERPPIRAQGRITETHEAARLYEVEMSNGYRAYAILEKKGPKPPLDDPSGISVTVDFSPYDMSRCRVIAWLTAAN' A
#
# COMPACT_ATOMS: atom_id res chain seq x y z
N MET A 1 -1.92 -25.46 12.39
CA MET A 1 -1.71 -25.22 10.96
C MET A 1 -1.01 -23.88 10.79
N ALA A 2 0.08 -23.87 10.05
CA ALA A 2 0.83 -22.64 9.87
C ALA A 2 0.11 -21.71 8.89
N GLU A 3 -0.03 -20.47 9.29
CA GLU A 3 -0.54 -19.45 8.40
C GLU A 3 0.55 -19.06 7.42
N ARG A 4 0.15 -18.75 6.20
CA ARG A 4 1.10 -18.24 5.23
C ARG A 4 1.44 -16.80 5.59
N PRO A 5 2.72 -16.44 5.55
CA PRO A 5 3.08 -15.04 5.80
C PRO A 5 2.55 -14.15 4.70
N PRO A 6 2.28 -12.88 5.01
CA PRO A 6 1.86 -11.93 3.98
C PRO A 6 2.98 -11.73 2.96
N ILE A 7 2.58 -11.41 1.75
CA ILE A 7 3.52 -11.14 0.66
C ILE A 7 3.85 -9.65 0.70
N ARG A 8 5.07 -9.33 1.04
CA ARG A 8 5.51 -7.94 1.11
C ARG A 8 6.07 -7.48 -0.22
N ALA A 9 5.61 -6.32 -0.65
CA ALA A 9 6.04 -5.77 -1.93
C ALA A 9 6.08 -4.25 -1.86
N GLN A 10 6.74 -3.65 -2.82
CA GLN A 10 6.80 -2.19 -2.95
C GLN A 10 6.02 -1.77 -4.17
N GLY A 11 5.33 -0.66 -4.05
CA GLY A 11 4.58 -0.08 -5.15
C GLY A 11 4.54 1.43 -5.02
N ARG A 12 3.74 2.04 -5.89
CA ARG A 12 3.57 3.49 -5.91
C ARG A 12 2.09 3.82 -5.85
N ILE A 13 1.73 4.76 -5.02
CA ILE A 13 0.36 5.24 -4.96
C ILE A 13 0.05 5.98 -6.26
N THR A 14 -1.00 5.56 -6.95
CA THR A 14 -1.43 6.19 -8.19
C THR A 14 -2.65 7.06 -8.00
N GLU A 15 -3.48 6.75 -7.00
CA GLU A 15 -4.70 7.49 -6.78
C GLU A 15 -5.14 7.38 -5.33
N THR A 16 -5.77 8.42 -4.82
CA THR A 16 -6.38 8.43 -3.50
C THR A 16 -7.89 8.35 -3.68
N HIS A 17 -8.50 7.25 -3.20
CA HIS A 17 -9.95 7.08 -3.26
C HIS A 17 -10.63 7.65 -2.03
N GLU A 18 -10.07 7.38 -0.85
CA GLU A 18 -10.52 7.99 0.40
C GLU A 18 -9.27 8.42 1.18
N ALA A 19 -9.20 9.70 1.47
CA ALA A 19 -8.04 10.26 2.16
C ALA A 19 -7.77 9.52 3.47
N ALA A 20 -6.51 9.12 3.67
CA ALA A 20 -6.03 8.42 4.85
C ALA A 20 -6.69 7.05 5.10
N ARG A 21 -7.36 6.49 4.09
CA ARG A 21 -8.03 5.19 4.25
C ARG A 21 -7.84 4.24 3.08
N LEU A 22 -8.06 4.72 1.85
CA LEU A 22 -8.09 3.85 0.68
C LEU A 22 -7.36 4.50 -0.48
N TYR A 23 -6.42 3.77 -1.03
CA TYR A 23 -5.60 4.22 -2.14
C TYR A 23 -5.53 3.15 -3.21
N GLU A 24 -5.12 3.54 -4.40
CA GLU A 24 -4.77 2.59 -5.44
C GLU A 24 -3.25 2.59 -5.58
N VAL A 25 -2.68 1.40 -5.64
CA VAL A 25 -1.23 1.23 -5.74
C VAL A 25 -0.91 0.42 -6.99
N GLU A 26 0.17 0.81 -7.66
CA GLU A 26 0.68 0.08 -8.82
C GLU A 26 2.05 -0.50 -8.47
N MET A 27 2.20 -1.79 -8.70
CA MET A 27 3.45 -2.49 -8.48
C MET A 27 4.40 -2.28 -9.67
N SER A 28 5.66 -2.63 -9.47
CA SER A 28 6.68 -2.45 -10.51
C SER A 28 6.39 -3.25 -11.79
N ASN A 29 5.63 -4.33 -11.66
CA ASN A 29 5.24 -5.15 -12.82
C ASN A 29 3.93 -4.67 -13.47
N GLY A 30 3.39 -3.54 -13.04
CA GLY A 30 2.16 -2.98 -13.58
C GLY A 30 0.89 -3.48 -12.90
N TYR A 31 1.00 -4.41 -11.96
CA TYR A 31 -0.16 -4.92 -11.23
C TYR A 31 -0.73 -3.83 -10.34
N ARG A 32 -2.04 -3.66 -10.37
CA ARG A 32 -2.72 -2.66 -9.54
C ARG A 32 -3.59 -3.33 -8.49
N ALA A 33 -3.61 -2.73 -7.31
CA ALA A 33 -4.40 -3.23 -6.20
C ALA A 33 -4.89 -2.06 -5.36
N TYR A 34 -5.88 -2.33 -4.51
CA TYR A 34 -6.32 -1.34 -3.52
C TYR A 34 -5.47 -1.46 -2.27
N ALA A 35 -4.95 -0.33 -1.82
CA ALA A 35 -4.14 -0.27 -0.61
C ALA A 35 -4.97 0.34 0.51
N ILE A 36 -5.12 -0.42 1.60
CA ILE A 36 -5.91 0.00 2.74
C ILE A 36 -4.97 0.51 3.82
N LEU A 37 -5.27 1.68 4.35
CA LEU A 37 -4.54 2.24 5.47
C LEU A 37 -5.34 2.01 6.75
N GLU A 38 -4.80 1.21 7.65
CA GLU A 38 -5.45 0.93 8.91
C GLU A 38 -5.31 2.11 9.86
N LYS A 39 -6.25 2.22 10.81
CA LYS A 39 -6.20 3.30 11.82
C LYS A 39 -4.90 3.33 12.60
N LYS A 40 -4.34 2.15 12.86
CA LYS A 40 -3.08 2.01 13.58
C LYS A 40 -1.88 1.96 12.65
N GLY A 41 -2.11 2.08 11.36
CA GLY A 41 -1.05 2.06 10.39
C GLY A 41 -0.26 3.35 10.34
N PRO A 42 0.80 3.38 9.54
CA PRO A 42 1.61 4.58 9.41
C PRO A 42 0.81 5.71 8.75
N LYS A 43 0.96 6.91 9.28
CA LYS A 43 0.26 8.06 8.71
C LYS A 43 0.90 8.47 7.40
N PRO A 44 0.09 8.87 6.40
CA PRO A 44 0.65 9.34 5.14
C PRO A 44 1.41 10.65 5.34
N PRO A 45 2.50 10.83 4.60
CA PRO A 45 3.30 12.05 4.75
C PRO A 45 2.64 13.30 4.14
N LEU A 46 1.65 13.09 3.26
CA LEU A 46 0.94 14.16 2.57
C LEU A 46 -0.56 13.84 2.58
N ASP A 47 -1.38 14.86 2.43
CA ASP A 47 -2.84 14.65 2.30
C ASP A 47 -3.17 13.84 1.06
N ASP A 48 -2.45 14.07 -0.02
CA ASP A 48 -2.58 13.28 -1.25
C ASP A 48 -1.23 12.65 -1.56
N PRO A 49 -1.01 11.38 -1.15
CA PRO A 49 0.27 10.73 -1.34
C PRO A 49 0.49 10.15 -2.74
N SER A 50 -0.29 10.56 -3.72
CA SER A 50 -0.11 10.08 -5.09
C SER A 50 1.33 10.33 -5.56
N GLY A 51 1.94 9.31 -6.15
CA GLY A 51 3.32 9.38 -6.58
C GLY A 51 4.33 8.91 -5.54
N ILE A 52 3.90 8.69 -4.31
CA ILE A 52 4.80 8.24 -3.26
C ILE A 52 4.90 6.71 -3.29
N SER A 53 6.11 6.22 -3.13
CA SER A 53 6.35 4.79 -3.02
C SER A 53 5.95 4.29 -1.64
N VAL A 54 5.43 3.08 -1.59
CA VAL A 54 4.97 2.47 -0.35
C VAL A 54 5.40 1.01 -0.28
N THR A 55 5.52 0.51 0.95
CA THR A 55 5.64 -0.92 1.20
C THR A 55 4.27 -1.42 1.64
N VAL A 56 3.82 -2.48 1.01
CA VAL A 56 2.51 -3.06 1.29
C VAL A 56 2.62 -4.54 1.56
N ASP A 57 1.65 -5.08 2.31
CA ASP A 57 1.52 -6.52 2.52
C ASP A 57 0.24 -6.99 1.87
N PHE A 58 0.37 -8.00 1.01
CA PHE A 58 -0.76 -8.69 0.41
C PHE A 58 -1.11 -9.92 1.23
N SER A 59 -2.40 -10.20 1.33
CA SER A 59 -2.82 -11.50 1.81
C SER A 59 -2.57 -12.53 0.70
N PRO A 60 -1.99 -13.69 1.00
CA PRO A 60 -1.83 -14.72 -0.02
C PRO A 60 -3.17 -15.28 -0.51
N TYR A 61 -4.26 -14.96 0.19
CA TYR A 61 -5.59 -15.44 -0.17
C TYR A 61 -6.37 -14.43 -1.01
N ASP A 62 -5.96 -13.16 -0.99
CA ASP A 62 -6.65 -12.12 -1.75
C ASP A 62 -5.64 -11.05 -2.17
N MET A 63 -5.19 -11.15 -3.42
CA MET A 63 -4.18 -10.23 -3.95
C MET A 63 -4.76 -8.95 -4.51
N SER A 64 -6.08 -8.77 -4.46
CA SER A 64 -6.71 -7.55 -4.95
C SER A 64 -6.60 -6.40 -3.96
N ARG A 65 -6.31 -6.71 -2.70
CA ARG A 65 -6.19 -5.72 -1.65
C ARG A 65 -4.88 -5.92 -0.91
N CYS A 66 -4.30 -4.83 -0.46
CA CYS A 66 -3.09 -4.88 0.34
C CYS A 66 -3.20 -3.86 1.46
N ARG A 67 -2.31 -3.98 2.42
CA ARG A 67 -2.27 -3.11 3.59
C ARG A 67 -1.01 -2.29 3.54
N VAL A 68 -1.12 -0.99 3.76
CA VAL A 68 0.05 -0.12 3.79
C VAL A 68 0.84 -0.38 5.08
N ILE A 69 2.12 -0.73 4.91
CA ILE A 69 3.02 -1.01 6.02
C ILE A 69 3.94 0.17 6.28
N ALA A 70 4.43 0.80 5.24
CA ALA A 70 5.35 1.91 5.39
C ALA A 70 5.26 2.84 4.18
N TRP A 71 5.44 4.12 4.41
CA TRP A 71 5.53 5.11 3.36
C TRP A 71 7.00 5.36 3.06
N LEU A 72 7.36 5.21 1.81
CA LEU A 72 8.73 5.45 1.38
C LEU A 72 8.79 6.84 0.75
N THR A 73 9.06 7.83 1.58
CA THR A 73 9.19 9.18 1.04
C THR A 73 10.47 9.28 0.23
N ALA A 74 10.46 10.16 -0.78
CA ALA A 74 11.64 10.39 -1.56
C ALA A 74 12.76 10.86 -0.65
N ALA A 75 13.87 10.15 -0.70
CA ALA A 75 15.05 10.57 0.06
C ALA A 75 15.59 11.85 -0.56
N ASN A 76 15.87 12.78 0.29
CA ASN A 76 16.46 14.03 -0.14
C ASN A 76 17.95 14.02 0.15
#